data_2160889d8723cb29db04b24275891b0f
#
_entry.id   2160889d8723cb29db04b24275891b0f
#
_cell.length_a   1.000
_cell.length_b   1.000
_cell.length_c   1.000
_cell.angle_alpha   90.00
_cell.angle_beta   90.00
_cell.angle_gamma   90.00
#
_symmetry.space_group_name_H-M   'P 1'
#
loop_
_entity.id
_entity.type
_entity.pdbx_description
1 polymer ?
#
loop_
_entity_poly.entity_id
_entity_poly.type
_entity_poly.pdbx_seq_one_letter_code
_entity_poly.pdbx_strand_id
1 'polypeptide(L)'
;MAFAITGRSYRLLTEAEWEYAARAGSISRYSFGDKEADLCRYSNGADRSAKSRIKGARSWPVAPCSDGYAYTSPVGAFAPNSFGLYDMGGNVGQWTEDCYHDSYAGAPVDGSAWTSGDCTSHVVRGGNWHNPPRDLRSANRERGTVDGRGEDIGFRIARSLTP
;
A
#
# COMPACT_ATOMS: atom_id res chain seq x y z
N MET A 1 -16.64 14.34 -5.13
CA MET A 1 -16.94 15.09 -3.89
C MET A 1 -15.78 16.00 -3.45
N ALA A 2 -14.53 15.56 -3.43
CA ALA A 2 -13.37 16.41 -3.07
C ALA A 2 -13.19 17.64 -4.00
N PHE A 3 -13.44 17.50 -5.30
CA PHE A 3 -13.38 18.60 -6.27
C PHE A 3 -14.36 19.74 -5.94
N ALA A 4 -15.60 19.41 -5.56
CA ALA A 4 -16.63 20.40 -5.24
C ALA A 4 -16.29 21.25 -4.01
N ILE A 5 -15.47 20.73 -3.09
CA ILE A 5 -15.09 21.43 -1.85
C ILE A 5 -13.88 22.32 -2.05
N THR A 6 -12.89 21.87 -2.84
CA THR A 6 -11.57 22.52 -2.95
C THR A 6 -11.35 23.25 -4.28
N GLY A 7 -12.21 23.04 -5.28
CA GLY A 7 -12.01 23.52 -6.65
C GLY A 7 -10.79 22.92 -7.37
N ARG A 8 -10.25 21.80 -6.84
CA ARG A 8 -9.06 21.14 -7.36
C ARG A 8 -9.34 19.72 -7.80
N SER A 9 -8.66 19.27 -8.86
CA SER A 9 -8.77 17.91 -9.37
C SER A 9 -7.91 16.95 -8.55
N TYR A 10 -8.51 15.88 -8.07
CA TYR A 10 -7.84 14.79 -7.36
C TYR A 10 -8.04 13.49 -8.14
N ARG A 11 -7.04 12.61 -8.08
CA ARG A 11 -7.04 11.29 -8.70
C ARG A 11 -6.40 10.25 -7.79
N LEU A 12 -6.47 8.99 -8.16
CA LEU A 12 -5.58 7.98 -7.59
C LEU A 12 -4.14 8.24 -8.06
N LEU A 13 -3.18 7.67 -7.37
CA LEU A 13 -1.81 7.60 -7.87
C LEU A 13 -1.75 6.59 -9.00
N THR A 14 -0.84 6.80 -9.96
CA THR A 14 -0.41 5.71 -10.81
C THR A 14 0.39 4.69 -9.98
N GLU A 15 0.50 3.45 -10.44
CA GLU A 15 1.30 2.44 -9.76
C GLU A 15 2.76 2.90 -9.62
N ALA A 16 3.32 3.52 -10.65
CA ALA A 16 4.68 4.06 -10.65
C ALA A 16 4.85 5.18 -9.60
N GLU A 17 3.91 6.12 -9.52
CA GLU A 17 3.91 7.17 -8.51
C GLU A 17 3.80 6.60 -7.10
N TRP A 18 2.94 5.59 -6.92
CA TRP A 18 2.77 4.94 -5.63
C TRP A 18 4.08 4.30 -5.16
N GLU A 19 4.75 3.51 -6.03
CA GLU A 19 6.00 2.83 -5.67
C GLU A 19 7.14 3.83 -5.42
N TYR A 20 7.25 4.88 -6.23
CA TYR A 20 8.19 5.98 -6.00
C TYR A 20 7.99 6.62 -4.62
N ALA A 21 6.73 6.94 -4.29
CA ALA A 21 6.36 7.52 -3.01
C ALA A 21 6.62 6.55 -1.83
N ALA A 22 6.31 5.27 -2.00
CA ALA A 22 6.53 4.24 -0.99
C ALA A 22 8.01 4.02 -0.71
N ARG A 23 8.84 3.93 -1.75
CA ARG A 23 10.30 3.75 -1.61
C ARG A 23 10.99 4.96 -1.00
N ALA A 24 10.54 6.15 -1.30
CA ALA A 24 11.12 7.40 -0.80
C ALA A 24 12.67 7.43 -0.95
N GLY A 25 13.18 6.99 -2.12
CA GLY A 25 14.61 6.91 -2.43
C GLY A 25 15.29 5.60 -2.03
N SER A 26 14.62 4.70 -1.31
CA SER A 26 15.19 3.40 -0.91
C SER A 26 15.14 2.38 -2.04
N ILE A 27 16.19 1.55 -2.15
CA ILE A 27 16.24 0.36 -3.03
C ILE A 27 15.97 -0.94 -2.27
N SER A 28 15.81 -0.87 -0.94
CA SER A 28 15.54 -2.02 -0.07
C SER A 28 14.13 -2.57 -0.24
N ARG A 29 13.81 -3.68 0.46
CA ARG A 29 12.47 -4.29 0.46
C ARG A 29 11.40 -3.30 0.94
N TYR A 30 11.72 -2.55 2.00
CA TYR A 30 10.85 -1.55 2.61
C TYR A 30 11.55 -0.18 2.55
N SER A 31 10.82 0.90 2.74
CA SER A 31 11.40 2.26 2.75
C SER A 31 12.48 2.46 3.82
N PHE A 32 12.41 1.68 4.90
CA PHE A 32 13.29 1.75 6.07
C PHE A 32 14.42 0.70 6.08
N GLY A 33 14.53 -0.16 5.07
CA GLY A 33 15.56 -1.21 4.97
C GLY A 33 14.97 -2.60 4.76
N ASP A 34 15.73 -3.66 5.14
CA ASP A 34 15.37 -5.05 4.86
C ASP A 34 14.96 -5.86 6.09
N LYS A 35 15.04 -5.26 7.30
CA LYS A 35 14.79 -5.97 8.55
C LYS A 35 13.31 -6.03 8.88
N GLU A 36 12.73 -7.22 8.83
CA GLU A 36 11.32 -7.45 9.19
C GLU A 36 11.01 -7.11 10.66
N ALA A 37 12.00 -7.15 11.55
CA ALA A 37 11.83 -6.76 12.95
C ALA A 37 11.49 -5.28 13.14
N ASP A 38 11.84 -4.43 12.17
CA ASP A 38 11.57 -2.99 12.21
C ASP A 38 10.19 -2.64 11.64
N LEU A 39 9.47 -3.60 11.02
CA LEU A 39 8.16 -3.36 10.40
C LEU A 39 7.17 -2.65 11.33
N CYS A 40 7.03 -3.12 12.54
CA CYS A 40 6.07 -2.59 13.51
C CYS A 40 6.31 -1.12 13.92
N ARG A 41 7.44 -0.54 13.53
CA ARG A 41 7.70 0.89 13.69
C ARG A 41 7.11 1.72 12.55
N TYR A 42 6.95 1.13 11.36
CA TYR A 42 6.62 1.85 10.14
C TYR A 42 5.30 1.41 9.51
N SER A 43 4.77 0.25 9.88
CA SER A 43 3.64 -0.37 9.19
C SER A 43 2.80 -1.21 10.15
N ASN A 44 1.50 -1.25 9.89
CA ASN A 44 0.58 -2.21 10.48
C ASN A 44 0.42 -3.40 9.52
N GLY A 45 0.93 -4.54 9.91
CA GLY A 45 0.85 -5.79 9.15
C GLY A 45 0.66 -7.00 10.07
N ALA A 46 0.60 -8.19 9.50
CA ALA A 46 0.52 -9.39 10.32
C ALA A 46 1.74 -9.51 11.24
N ASP A 47 1.52 -9.39 12.53
CA ASP A 47 2.53 -9.36 13.59
C ASP A 47 2.12 -10.22 14.79
N ARG A 48 2.86 -10.13 15.89
CA ARG A 48 2.53 -10.83 17.13
C ARG A 48 1.25 -10.33 17.78
N SER A 49 0.87 -9.06 17.58
CA SER A 49 -0.38 -8.48 18.11
C SER A 49 -1.58 -9.12 17.44
N ALA A 50 -1.60 -9.19 16.10
CA ALA A 50 -2.61 -9.88 15.30
C ALA A 50 -2.67 -11.37 15.67
N LYS A 51 -1.50 -12.05 15.69
CA LYS A 51 -1.41 -13.48 16.01
C LYS A 51 -1.98 -13.84 17.39
N SER A 52 -1.85 -12.98 18.39
CA SER A 52 -2.32 -13.22 19.75
C SER A 52 -3.80 -12.94 19.94
N ARG A 53 -4.40 -12.04 19.16
CA ARG A 53 -5.76 -11.54 19.36
C ARG A 53 -6.78 -12.09 18.37
N ILE A 54 -6.35 -12.48 17.15
CA ILE A 54 -7.23 -12.94 16.10
C ILE A 54 -7.38 -14.47 16.20
N LYS A 55 -8.62 -14.93 16.36
CA LYS A 55 -8.93 -16.36 16.35
C LYS A 55 -8.58 -16.96 14.98
N GLY A 56 -7.73 -17.97 14.96
CA GLY A 56 -7.28 -18.62 13.71
C GLY A 56 -5.96 -18.08 13.15
N ALA A 57 -5.44 -16.96 13.64
CA ALA A 57 -4.18 -16.38 13.17
C ALA A 57 -2.90 -17.11 13.66
N ARG A 58 -3.03 -18.19 14.42
CA ARG A 58 -1.88 -18.93 14.98
C ARG A 58 -0.89 -19.44 13.94
N SER A 59 -1.39 -19.80 12.75
CA SER A 59 -0.58 -20.29 11.63
C SER A 59 -0.06 -19.18 10.71
N TRP A 60 -0.43 -17.93 10.94
CA TRP A 60 -0.01 -16.83 10.08
C TRP A 60 1.52 -16.62 10.15
N PRO A 61 2.18 -16.45 9.01
CA PRO A 61 3.54 -15.92 8.99
C PRO A 61 3.48 -14.45 9.37
N VAL A 62 4.13 -14.08 10.46
CA VAL A 62 4.02 -12.74 11.05
C VAL A 62 5.39 -12.11 11.25
N ALA A 63 5.44 -10.78 11.25
CA ALA A 63 6.61 -10.02 11.64
C ALA A 63 7.04 -10.37 13.09
N PRO A 64 8.36 -10.44 13.37
CA PRO A 64 8.87 -10.78 14.70
C PRO A 64 8.81 -9.62 15.71
N CYS A 65 7.83 -8.73 15.58
CA CYS A 65 7.58 -7.56 16.42
C CYS A 65 6.11 -7.48 16.85
N SER A 66 5.70 -6.40 17.48
CA SER A 66 4.32 -6.11 17.88
C SER A 66 4.05 -4.63 17.70
N ASP A 67 3.04 -4.29 16.89
CA ASP A 67 2.62 -2.90 16.61
C ASP A 67 1.48 -2.42 17.53
N GLY A 68 0.83 -3.35 18.24
CA GLY A 68 -0.26 -3.07 19.16
C GLY A 68 -1.66 -3.18 18.56
N TYR A 69 -1.79 -3.40 17.25
CA TYR A 69 -3.07 -3.52 16.55
C TYR A 69 -3.31 -4.95 16.08
N ALA A 70 -4.54 -5.39 16.15
CA ALA A 70 -4.95 -6.70 15.62
C ALA A 70 -5.63 -6.58 14.25
N TYR A 71 -6.21 -5.42 13.99
CA TYR A 71 -6.89 -5.03 12.76
C TYR A 71 -6.30 -3.70 12.28
N THR A 72 -7.06 -2.89 11.56
CA THR A 72 -6.62 -1.56 11.12
C THR A 72 -6.20 -0.66 12.29
N SER A 73 -5.26 0.22 12.03
CA SER A 73 -4.78 1.26 12.95
C SER A 73 -5.29 2.64 12.54
N PRO A 74 -5.29 3.62 13.45
CA PRO A 74 -5.48 5.01 13.05
C PRO A 74 -4.41 5.45 12.04
N VAL A 75 -4.82 6.25 11.05
CA VAL A 75 -3.91 6.82 10.05
C VAL A 75 -2.82 7.65 10.73
N GLY A 76 -1.57 7.47 10.32
CA GLY A 76 -0.43 8.21 10.86
C GLY A 76 0.08 7.68 12.21
N ALA A 77 -0.35 6.50 12.64
CA ALA A 77 0.09 5.89 13.90
C ALA A 77 1.57 5.47 13.91
N PHE A 78 2.15 5.27 12.73
CA PHE A 78 3.52 4.77 12.56
C PHE A 78 4.48 5.86 12.09
N ALA A 79 5.78 5.56 12.08
CA ALA A 79 6.78 6.49 11.57
C ALA A 79 6.65 6.68 10.04
N PRO A 80 6.82 7.90 9.54
CA PRO A 80 6.78 8.17 8.10
C PRO A 80 8.05 7.64 7.40
N ASN A 81 7.98 7.52 6.08
CA ASN A 81 9.16 7.29 5.26
C ASN A 81 9.99 8.59 5.07
N SER A 82 11.09 8.54 4.29
CA SER A 82 11.99 9.68 4.09
C SER A 82 11.34 10.85 3.32
N PHE A 83 10.19 10.64 2.67
CA PHE A 83 9.40 11.72 2.05
C PHE A 83 8.34 12.30 3.00
N GLY A 84 8.30 11.87 4.26
CA GLY A 84 7.30 12.29 5.25
C GLY A 84 5.93 11.66 5.05
N LEU A 85 5.82 10.57 4.26
CA LEU A 85 4.56 9.89 3.98
C LEU A 85 4.33 8.75 4.97
N TYR A 86 3.14 8.73 5.56
CA TYR A 86 2.68 7.71 6.49
C TYR A 86 1.91 6.61 5.78
N ASP A 87 1.88 5.42 6.36
CA ASP A 87 1.03 4.29 5.96
C ASP A 87 1.20 3.88 4.49
N MET A 88 2.44 3.97 3.97
CA MET A 88 2.75 3.50 2.62
C MET A 88 2.87 1.97 2.53
N GLY A 89 2.89 1.28 3.65
CA GLY A 89 2.85 -0.18 3.74
C GLY A 89 1.95 -0.61 4.89
N GLY A 90 1.16 -1.66 4.68
CA GLY A 90 0.22 -2.17 5.68
C GLY A 90 -1.00 -1.30 5.90
N ASN A 91 -1.71 -1.56 6.98
CA ASN A 91 -3.01 -1.01 7.34
C ASN A 91 -4.11 -1.43 6.35
N VAL A 92 -4.25 -0.75 5.22
CA VAL A 92 -5.13 -1.13 4.12
C VAL A 92 -4.40 -1.09 2.79
N GLY A 93 -4.68 -2.07 1.91
CA GLY A 93 -4.20 -2.06 0.54
C GLY A 93 -4.74 -0.84 -0.20
N GLN A 94 -3.93 -0.23 -1.06
CA GLN A 94 -4.25 1.04 -1.69
C GLN A 94 -4.46 0.86 -3.19
N TRP A 95 -5.65 1.20 -3.67
CA TRP A 95 -5.96 1.24 -5.09
C TRP A 95 -5.05 2.22 -5.84
N THR A 96 -4.60 1.81 -7.02
CA THR A 96 -3.97 2.69 -8.00
C THR A 96 -4.85 2.84 -9.24
N GLU A 97 -4.47 3.77 -10.12
CA GLU A 97 -5.21 4.03 -11.36
C GLU A 97 -5.00 2.95 -12.42
N ASP A 98 -3.92 2.16 -12.29
CA ASP A 98 -3.48 1.20 -13.29
C ASP A 98 -4.34 -0.06 -13.32
N CYS A 99 -4.68 -0.52 -14.52
CA CYS A 99 -5.20 -1.87 -14.74
C CYS A 99 -4.14 -2.91 -14.39
N TYR A 100 -4.56 -4.05 -13.86
CA TYR A 100 -3.62 -5.10 -13.49
C TYR A 100 -3.11 -5.87 -14.71
N HIS A 101 -1.79 -6.00 -14.81
CA HIS A 101 -1.08 -6.83 -15.78
C HIS A 101 -0.12 -7.75 -15.04
N ASP A 102 0.02 -8.99 -15.50
CA ASP A 102 0.89 -10.00 -14.86
C ASP A 102 2.39 -9.67 -14.97
N SER A 103 2.76 -8.80 -15.91
CA SER A 103 4.15 -8.35 -16.10
C SER A 103 4.18 -6.90 -16.55
N TYR A 104 5.35 -6.27 -16.50
CA TYR A 104 5.57 -4.90 -17.00
C TYR A 104 5.93 -4.84 -18.50
N ALA A 105 5.81 -5.95 -19.24
CA ALA A 105 6.04 -5.93 -20.68
C ALA A 105 4.99 -5.04 -21.39
N GLY A 106 5.45 -3.93 -21.98
CA GLY A 106 4.56 -2.93 -22.61
C GLY A 106 4.02 -1.86 -21.67
N ALA A 107 4.45 -1.81 -20.41
CA ALA A 107 4.07 -0.76 -19.48
C ALA A 107 4.54 0.62 -19.97
N PRO A 108 3.79 1.71 -19.67
CA PRO A 108 4.27 3.08 -19.88
C PRO A 108 5.61 3.31 -19.17
N VAL A 109 6.53 4.01 -19.84
CA VAL A 109 7.87 4.31 -19.28
C VAL A 109 7.98 5.71 -18.71
N ASP A 110 6.93 6.51 -18.83
CA ASP A 110 6.87 7.92 -18.42
C ASP A 110 6.17 8.11 -17.05
N GLY A 111 5.77 7.00 -16.41
CA GLY A 111 5.08 7.01 -15.12
C GLY A 111 3.57 7.29 -15.22
N SER A 112 3.01 7.39 -16.42
CA SER A 112 1.57 7.47 -16.62
C SER A 112 0.86 6.16 -16.24
N ALA A 113 -0.43 6.24 -15.91
CA ALA A 113 -1.20 5.06 -15.55
C ALA A 113 -1.37 4.10 -16.76
N TRP A 114 -1.20 2.82 -16.52
CA TRP A 114 -1.43 1.80 -17.53
C TRP A 114 -2.91 1.40 -17.55
N THR A 115 -3.70 2.09 -18.39
CA THR A 115 -5.16 1.95 -18.46
C THR A 115 -5.66 1.20 -19.70
N SER A 116 -4.78 0.51 -20.44
CA SER A 116 -5.13 -0.31 -21.59
C SER A 116 -5.25 -1.79 -21.23
N GLY A 117 -5.92 -2.58 -22.07
CA GLY A 117 -6.10 -4.01 -21.88
C GLY A 117 -7.33 -4.37 -21.05
N ASP A 118 -7.26 -5.48 -20.31
CA ASP A 118 -8.34 -5.91 -19.41
C ASP A 118 -8.29 -5.14 -18.08
N CYS A 119 -9.17 -4.18 -17.94
CA CYS A 119 -9.31 -3.36 -16.74
C CYS A 119 -10.43 -3.84 -15.78
N THR A 120 -10.82 -5.10 -15.83
CA THR A 120 -11.73 -5.70 -14.83
C THR A 120 -11.08 -5.81 -13.46
N SER A 121 -9.76 -5.63 -13.43
CA SER A 121 -8.97 -5.56 -12.18
C SER A 121 -7.96 -4.44 -12.27
N HIS A 122 -7.71 -3.82 -11.13
CA HIS A 122 -6.69 -2.78 -10.94
C HIS A 122 -5.59 -3.24 -9.99
N VAL A 123 -4.47 -2.54 -10.03
CA VAL A 123 -3.36 -2.78 -9.12
C VAL A 123 -3.70 -2.23 -7.73
N VAL A 124 -3.47 -3.05 -6.72
CA VAL A 124 -3.51 -2.67 -5.30
C VAL A 124 -2.10 -2.77 -4.74
N ARG A 125 -1.71 -1.80 -3.97
CA ARG A 125 -0.34 -1.66 -3.45
C ARG A 125 -0.32 -1.53 -1.93
N GLY A 126 0.83 -1.85 -1.33
CA GLY A 126 1.12 -1.64 0.08
C GLY A 126 0.84 -2.82 0.99
N GLY A 127 -0.02 -3.74 0.59
CA GLY A 127 -0.53 -4.77 1.49
C GLY A 127 -1.41 -4.19 2.60
N ASN A 128 -1.81 -5.02 3.54
CA ASN A 128 -2.79 -4.66 4.57
C ASN A 128 -2.43 -5.26 5.95
N TRP A 129 -3.27 -5.00 6.97
CA TRP A 129 -3.05 -5.38 8.36
C TRP A 129 -2.89 -6.89 8.61
N HIS A 130 -3.40 -7.76 7.73
CA HIS A 130 -3.26 -9.22 7.86
C HIS A 130 -2.22 -9.84 6.90
N ASN A 131 -1.56 -9.03 6.09
CA ASN A 131 -0.53 -9.51 5.17
C ASN A 131 0.80 -9.80 5.90
N PRO A 132 1.48 -10.90 5.54
CA PRO A 132 2.81 -11.20 6.06
C PRO A 132 3.85 -10.19 5.56
N PRO A 133 5.01 -10.10 6.21
CA PRO A 133 6.08 -9.15 5.86
C PRO A 133 6.43 -9.08 4.38
N ARG A 134 6.47 -10.24 3.70
CA ARG A 134 6.79 -10.31 2.27
C ARG A 134 5.83 -9.50 1.37
N ASP A 135 4.57 -9.37 1.79
CA ASP A 135 3.54 -8.71 0.99
C ASP A 135 3.45 -7.19 1.32
N LEU A 136 4.18 -6.72 2.36
CA LEU A 136 4.34 -5.31 2.70
C LEU A 136 5.55 -4.64 2.02
N ARG A 137 6.28 -5.37 1.15
CA ARG A 137 7.40 -4.80 0.40
C ARG A 137 6.94 -3.72 -0.57
N SER A 138 7.75 -2.68 -0.76
CA SER A 138 7.41 -1.60 -1.69
C SER A 138 7.12 -2.08 -3.11
N ALA A 139 7.72 -3.19 -3.54
CA ALA A 139 7.52 -3.77 -4.87
C ALA A 139 6.34 -4.75 -4.96
N ASN A 140 5.66 -5.06 -3.84
CA ASN A 140 4.55 -6.00 -3.87
C ASN A 140 3.36 -5.42 -4.65
N ARG A 141 2.74 -6.28 -5.46
CA ARG A 141 1.57 -5.96 -6.28
C ARG A 141 0.47 -6.94 -5.96
N GLU A 142 -0.71 -6.44 -5.79
CA GLU A 142 -1.91 -7.27 -5.61
C GLU A 142 -2.94 -6.91 -6.69
N ARG A 143 -3.80 -7.87 -6.98
CA ARG A 143 -4.87 -7.72 -7.95
C ARG A 143 -6.19 -7.52 -7.22
N GLY A 144 -6.86 -6.39 -7.46
CA GLY A 144 -8.21 -6.12 -6.97
C GLY A 144 -9.21 -6.05 -8.12
N THR A 145 -10.37 -6.68 -8.00
CA THR A 145 -11.47 -6.51 -8.96
C THR A 145 -12.17 -5.17 -8.75
N VAL A 146 -12.64 -4.52 -9.82
CA VAL A 146 -13.21 -3.16 -9.78
C VAL A 146 -14.41 -2.99 -8.84
N ASP A 147 -15.11 -4.05 -8.55
CA ASP A 147 -16.23 -4.12 -7.61
C ASP A 147 -15.83 -4.65 -6.22
N GLY A 148 -14.56 -5.00 -6.06
CA GLY A 148 -13.99 -5.52 -4.81
C GLY A 148 -14.13 -4.52 -3.66
N ARG A 149 -14.65 -5.00 -2.53
CA ARG A 149 -14.77 -4.23 -1.30
C ARG A 149 -14.33 -5.11 -0.14
N GLY A 150 -13.60 -4.52 0.78
CA GLY A 150 -13.09 -5.20 1.95
C GLY A 150 -12.74 -4.21 3.07
N GLU A 151 -12.62 -4.75 4.27
CA GLU A 151 -12.17 -4.02 5.45
C GLU A 151 -10.65 -3.76 5.46
N ASP A 152 -9.97 -4.31 4.47
CA ASP A 152 -8.53 -4.33 4.31
C ASP A 152 -8.06 -3.55 3.06
N ILE A 153 -8.98 -2.86 2.38
CA ILE A 153 -8.70 -2.11 1.15
C ILE A 153 -9.19 -0.66 1.26
N GLY A 154 -8.41 0.26 0.72
CA GLY A 154 -8.68 1.69 0.71
C GLY A 154 -7.97 2.38 -0.45
N PHE A 155 -7.71 3.65 -0.33
CA PHE A 155 -7.05 4.43 -1.37
C PHE A 155 -6.30 5.63 -0.82
N ARG A 156 -5.39 6.14 -1.62
CA ARG A 156 -4.66 7.40 -1.41
C ARG A 156 -4.89 8.30 -2.61
N ILE A 157 -5.11 9.58 -2.37
CA ILE A 157 -5.31 10.56 -3.45
C ILE A 157 -4.06 11.38 -3.70
N ALA A 158 -3.88 11.74 -4.97
CA ALA A 158 -2.88 12.69 -5.43
C ALA A 158 -3.53 13.85 -6.19
N ARG A 159 -2.79 14.92 -6.36
CA ARG A 159 -3.13 16.02 -7.28
C ARG A 159 -1.87 16.51 -7.97
N SER A 160 -1.99 16.94 -9.22
CA SER A 160 -0.92 17.66 -9.89
C SER A 160 -0.82 19.07 -9.28
N LEU A 161 0.40 19.49 -9.01
CA LEU A 161 0.68 20.88 -8.68
C LEU A 161 0.81 21.60 -10.01
N THR A 162 -0.18 22.41 -10.39
CA THR A 162 -0.01 23.37 -11.47
C THR A 162 1.03 24.37 -11.04
N PRO A 163 2.03 24.68 -11.89
CA PRO A 163 3.00 25.74 -11.63
C PRO A 163 2.30 27.09 -11.45
#